data_50064135721dbf64138be230a046fc19
#
_entry.id   50064135721dbf64138be230a046fc19
#
_cell.length_a   1.000
_cell.length_b   1.000
_cell.length_c   1.000
_cell.angle_alpha   90.00
_cell.angle_beta   90.00
_cell.angle_gamma   90.00
#
_symmetry.space_group_name_H-M   'P 1'
#
loop_
_entity.id
_entity.type
_entity.pdbx_description
1 polymer ?
#
loop_
_entity_poly.entity_id
_entity_poly.type
_entity_poly.pdbx_seq_one_letter_code
_entity_poly.pdbx_strand_id
1 'polypeptide(L)'
;YIAISEELLKLGFVQSPFDPCLHVLKHPKTGQLEGVLGLHVDDGICGGGKYFMEKLEQLEKTYPFGSKKLRQFTFTGIEMNQLPDYSIHMSQSKYVRAINPIQIKPERKKSTDSPVTEEERQELRALIGSLQYSSVHTRPDLSSRLSNLQSSINKATVDTLIQGNQALHEAKKYHDTTIKIQSIPVTDFRFLAFSDASFASKTNPNSHTGMIIMGTHKDIEKSISCPVSPLAWGCKKIQRVVTSTLAAETVSLNSVLDQLSWMRLCWAWLLDTSINWKQPSTTLKTLPTTFSTATYKAQNPTECITATDCKSLFDLV
;
A
#
# COMPACT_ATOMS: atom_id res chain seq x y z
N TYR A 1 24.17 2.53 -6.14
CA TYR A 1 22.91 2.93 -6.76
C TYR A 1 23.13 3.71 -8.06
N ILE A 2 23.83 4.87 -8.05
CA ILE A 2 24.02 5.74 -9.22
C ILE A 2 24.59 4.98 -10.42
N ALA A 3 25.69 4.26 -10.23
CA ALA A 3 26.37 3.52 -11.30
C ALA A 3 25.46 2.45 -11.94
N ILE A 4 24.67 1.71 -11.17
CA ILE A 4 23.71 0.73 -11.69
C ILE A 4 22.60 1.45 -12.48
N SER A 5 22.09 2.56 -11.97
CA SER A 5 21.05 3.35 -12.65
C SER A 5 21.55 3.90 -14.00
N GLU A 6 22.77 4.42 -14.06
CA GLU A 6 23.40 4.88 -15.31
C GLU A 6 23.55 3.75 -16.34
N GLU A 7 23.93 2.55 -15.89
CA GLU A 7 24.03 1.40 -16.79
C GLU A 7 22.66 0.93 -17.29
N LEU A 8 21.65 0.91 -16.43
CA LEU A 8 20.28 0.63 -16.85
C LEU A 8 19.80 1.61 -17.93
N LEU A 9 20.08 2.91 -17.79
CA LEU A 9 19.75 3.90 -18.80
C LEU A 9 20.44 3.61 -20.16
N LYS A 10 21.72 3.21 -20.15
CA LYS A 10 22.44 2.79 -21.38
C LYS A 10 21.82 1.55 -22.02
N LEU A 11 21.29 0.64 -21.22
CA LEU A 11 20.62 -0.57 -21.69
C LEU A 11 19.20 -0.29 -22.23
N GLY A 12 18.72 0.95 -22.14
CA GLY A 12 17.44 1.39 -22.67
C GLY A 12 16.29 1.39 -21.65
N PHE A 13 16.60 1.22 -20.36
CA PHE A 13 15.61 1.43 -19.32
C PHE A 13 15.29 2.92 -19.15
N VAL A 14 14.08 3.22 -18.69
CA VAL A 14 13.64 4.57 -18.35
C VAL A 14 13.43 4.64 -16.84
N GLN A 15 14.08 5.58 -16.19
CA GLN A 15 13.93 5.82 -14.76
C GLN A 15 12.61 6.54 -14.48
N SER A 16 11.90 6.12 -13.42
CA SER A 16 10.67 6.75 -13.01
C SER A 16 10.90 8.16 -12.46
N PRO A 17 10.09 9.15 -12.86
CA PRO A 17 10.13 10.48 -12.27
C PRO A 17 9.51 10.54 -10.86
N PHE A 18 8.78 9.49 -10.46
CA PHE A 18 8.10 9.41 -9.17
C PHE A 18 8.92 8.70 -8.10
N ASP A 19 9.74 7.74 -8.51
CA ASP A 19 10.64 6.98 -7.67
C ASP A 19 11.93 6.67 -8.44
N PRO A 20 13.07 7.28 -8.08
CA PRO A 20 14.34 7.03 -8.74
C PRO A 20 14.77 5.56 -8.74
N CYS A 21 14.31 4.78 -7.77
CA CYS A 21 14.62 3.35 -7.67
C CYS A 21 13.82 2.47 -8.64
N LEU A 22 12.79 3.02 -9.27
CA LEU A 22 11.94 2.32 -10.23
C LEU A 22 12.40 2.56 -11.67
N HIS A 23 12.65 1.49 -12.41
CA HIS A 23 13.03 1.52 -13.81
C HIS A 23 12.09 0.65 -14.63
N VAL A 24 11.74 1.12 -15.83
CA VAL A 24 10.91 0.36 -16.77
C VAL A 24 11.65 0.16 -18.07
N LEU A 25 11.41 -0.99 -18.71
CA LEU A 25 11.90 -1.26 -20.05
C LEU A 25 10.73 -1.29 -21.03
N LYS A 26 10.85 -0.53 -22.11
CA LYS A 26 9.89 -0.51 -23.21
C LYS A 26 10.48 -1.21 -24.44
N HIS A 27 9.63 -1.89 -25.20
CA HIS A 27 10.05 -2.45 -26.47
C HIS A 27 10.36 -1.32 -27.48
N PRO A 28 11.57 -1.27 -28.09
CA PRO A 28 12.02 -0.10 -28.86
C PRO A 28 11.19 0.18 -30.12
N LYS A 29 10.52 -0.83 -30.69
CA LYS A 29 9.69 -0.69 -31.88
C LYS A 29 8.22 -0.47 -31.58
N THR A 30 7.67 -1.10 -30.53
CA THR A 30 6.23 -1.08 -30.25
C THR A 30 5.85 -0.15 -29.10
N GLY A 31 6.83 0.29 -28.28
CA GLY A 31 6.58 1.08 -27.08
C GLY A 31 5.91 0.31 -25.93
N GLN A 32 5.62 -0.97 -26.12
CA GLN A 32 4.98 -1.80 -25.09
C GLN A 32 5.88 -2.00 -23.88
N LEU A 33 5.28 -2.11 -22.70
CA LEU A 33 5.98 -2.41 -21.47
C LEU A 33 6.52 -3.85 -21.50
N GLU A 34 7.84 -4.00 -21.45
CA GLU A 34 8.54 -5.28 -21.45
C GLU A 34 8.88 -5.77 -20.05
N GLY A 35 9.05 -4.84 -19.11
CA GLY A 35 9.30 -5.21 -17.71
C GLY A 35 9.56 -4.00 -16.83
N VAL A 36 9.59 -4.31 -15.53
CA VAL A 36 9.77 -3.35 -14.43
C VAL A 36 10.84 -3.87 -13.50
N LEU A 37 11.72 -2.98 -13.04
CA LEU A 37 12.78 -3.24 -12.07
C LEU A 37 12.70 -2.20 -10.95
N GLY A 38 12.53 -2.66 -9.71
CA GLY A 38 12.68 -1.87 -8.50
C GLY A 38 14.00 -2.20 -7.81
N LEU A 39 14.77 -1.19 -7.41
CA LEU A 39 16.02 -1.31 -6.69
C LEU A 39 15.84 -0.91 -5.22
N HIS A 40 16.43 -1.68 -4.31
CA HIS A 40 16.49 -1.37 -2.89
C HIS A 40 17.89 -1.66 -2.36
N VAL A 41 18.69 -0.60 -2.18
CA VAL A 41 20.13 -0.69 -1.81
C VAL A 41 20.88 -1.59 -2.79
N ASP A 42 21.19 -2.83 -2.39
CA ASP A 42 21.93 -3.82 -3.18
C ASP A 42 21.01 -4.88 -3.79
N ASP A 43 19.75 -4.89 -3.42
CA ASP A 43 18.76 -5.86 -3.89
C ASP A 43 17.89 -5.29 -5.01
N GLY A 44 17.46 -6.14 -5.94
CA GLY A 44 16.51 -5.80 -6.98
C GLY A 44 15.32 -6.75 -7.02
N ILE A 45 14.13 -6.21 -7.26
CA ILE A 45 12.93 -6.98 -7.58
C ILE A 45 12.46 -6.62 -8.98
N CYS A 46 12.15 -7.62 -9.80
CA CYS A 46 11.78 -7.36 -11.18
C CYS A 46 10.75 -8.36 -11.70
N GLY A 47 10.07 -7.93 -12.77
CA GLY A 47 9.21 -8.79 -13.57
C GLY A 47 9.21 -8.31 -15.01
N GLY A 48 9.25 -9.23 -15.97
CA GLY A 48 9.26 -8.87 -17.39
C GLY A 48 9.29 -10.07 -18.32
N GLY A 49 9.16 -9.76 -19.60
CA GLY A 49 9.23 -10.72 -20.70
C GLY A 49 10.66 -11.12 -21.09
N LYS A 50 10.77 -11.87 -22.18
CA LYS A 50 12.06 -12.39 -22.66
C LYS A 50 13.05 -11.25 -22.96
N TYR A 51 12.63 -10.21 -23.66
CA TYR A 51 13.49 -9.07 -24.00
C TYR A 51 14.02 -8.35 -22.75
N PHE A 52 13.19 -8.22 -21.71
CA PHE A 52 13.61 -7.66 -20.43
C PHE A 52 14.69 -8.53 -19.76
N MET A 53 14.53 -9.86 -19.76
CA MET A 53 15.49 -10.78 -19.18
C MET A 53 16.84 -10.74 -19.91
N GLU A 54 16.85 -10.65 -21.25
CA GLU A 54 18.05 -10.46 -22.06
C GLU A 54 18.83 -9.19 -21.68
N LYS A 55 18.12 -8.11 -21.33
CA LYS A 55 18.73 -6.87 -20.83
C LYS A 55 19.31 -7.00 -19.43
N LEU A 56 18.66 -7.74 -18.54
CA LEU A 56 19.20 -8.05 -17.22
C LEU A 56 20.46 -8.91 -17.30
N GLU A 57 20.54 -9.86 -18.25
CA GLU A 57 21.75 -10.65 -18.49
C GLU A 57 22.91 -9.79 -18.99
N GLN A 58 22.62 -8.71 -19.75
CA GLN A 58 23.64 -7.73 -20.14
C GLN A 58 24.12 -6.91 -18.93
N LEU A 59 23.22 -6.48 -18.04
CA LEU A 59 23.56 -5.79 -16.80
C LEU A 59 24.45 -6.66 -15.90
N GLU A 60 24.14 -7.95 -15.79
CA GLU A 60 24.90 -8.91 -14.96
C GLU A 60 26.34 -9.08 -15.41
N LYS A 61 26.64 -8.93 -16.70
CA LYS A 61 28.04 -8.97 -17.19
C LYS A 61 28.89 -7.83 -16.63
N THR A 62 28.25 -6.68 -16.39
CA THR A 62 28.94 -5.50 -15.82
C THR A 62 28.89 -5.51 -14.28
N TYR A 63 27.75 -5.94 -13.74
CA TYR A 63 27.50 -6.02 -12.30
C TYR A 63 27.03 -7.43 -11.93
N PRO A 64 27.97 -8.35 -11.59
CA PRO A 64 27.60 -9.73 -11.25
C PRO A 64 26.61 -9.80 -10.09
N PHE A 65 25.53 -10.54 -10.27
CA PHE A 65 24.50 -10.71 -9.24
C PHE A 65 24.92 -11.77 -8.23
N GLY A 66 24.80 -11.47 -6.94
CA GLY A 66 25.16 -12.41 -5.86
C GLY A 66 24.22 -13.62 -5.79
N SER A 67 22.94 -13.43 -6.04
CA SER A 67 21.94 -14.52 -6.11
C SER A 67 20.76 -14.12 -6.98
N LYS A 68 20.16 -15.13 -7.61
CA LYS A 68 18.90 -14.98 -8.36
C LYS A 68 17.87 -15.93 -7.79
N LYS A 69 16.68 -15.43 -7.45
CA LYS A 69 15.58 -16.25 -6.95
C LYS A 69 14.35 -15.97 -7.80
N LEU A 70 13.68 -17.04 -8.21
CA LEU A 70 12.50 -16.96 -9.06
C LEU A 70 11.28 -17.46 -8.29
N ARG A 71 10.16 -16.80 -8.48
CA ARG A 71 8.83 -17.16 -7.98
C ARG A 71 8.68 -17.17 -6.46
N GLN A 72 9.62 -17.74 -5.70
CA GLN A 72 9.54 -17.81 -4.24
C GLN A 72 10.80 -17.27 -3.60
N PHE A 73 10.68 -16.13 -2.89
CA PHE A 73 11.78 -15.44 -2.25
C PHE A 73 11.29 -14.51 -1.15
N THR A 74 12.23 -14.00 -0.36
CA THR A 74 11.99 -12.91 0.59
C THR A 74 12.68 -11.66 0.08
N PHE A 75 11.96 -10.55 0.00
CA PHE A 75 12.47 -9.25 -0.37
C PHE A 75 12.08 -8.23 0.70
N THR A 76 13.05 -7.53 1.27
CA THR A 76 12.85 -6.57 2.38
C THR A 76 11.99 -7.11 3.54
N GLY A 77 12.15 -8.41 3.88
CA GLY A 77 11.37 -9.06 4.96
C GLY A 77 9.94 -9.49 4.57
N ILE A 78 9.55 -9.28 3.31
CA ILE A 78 8.28 -9.75 2.75
C ILE A 78 8.52 -11.06 2.02
N GLU A 79 7.81 -12.10 2.42
CA GLU A 79 7.82 -13.41 1.77
C GLU A 79 6.90 -13.36 0.55
N MET A 80 7.46 -13.53 -0.64
CA MET A 80 6.74 -13.50 -1.92
C MET A 80 6.68 -14.88 -2.55
N ASN A 81 5.52 -15.23 -3.07
CA ASN A 81 5.30 -16.48 -3.80
C ASN A 81 4.43 -16.24 -5.03
N GLN A 82 5.02 -16.35 -6.23
CA GLN A 82 4.29 -16.28 -7.48
C GLN A 82 3.77 -17.67 -7.86
N LEU A 83 2.46 -17.78 -8.06
CA LEU A 83 1.78 -19.01 -8.45
C LEU A 83 1.84 -19.22 -9.98
N PRO A 84 1.48 -20.43 -10.48
CA PRO A 84 1.47 -20.74 -11.92
C PRO A 84 0.53 -19.85 -12.76
N ASP A 85 -0.53 -19.32 -12.16
CA ASP A 85 -1.47 -18.37 -12.77
C ASP A 85 -0.95 -16.91 -12.76
N TYR A 86 0.32 -16.72 -12.39
CA TYR A 86 0.99 -15.43 -12.21
C TYR A 86 0.47 -14.56 -11.07
N SER A 87 -0.49 -15.00 -10.27
CA SER A 87 -0.83 -14.29 -9.03
C SER A 87 0.32 -14.33 -8.04
N ILE A 88 0.45 -13.28 -7.22
CA ILE A 88 1.53 -13.16 -6.23
C ILE A 88 0.92 -13.13 -4.83
N HIS A 89 1.40 -14.02 -3.97
CA HIS A 89 1.08 -14.03 -2.57
C HIS A 89 2.21 -13.38 -1.76
N MET A 90 1.85 -12.45 -0.88
CA MET A 90 2.80 -11.73 -0.03
C MET A 90 2.43 -11.90 1.43
N SER A 91 3.39 -12.25 2.27
CA SER A 91 3.22 -12.37 3.73
C SER A 91 4.46 -11.91 4.47
N GLN A 92 4.33 -11.73 5.78
CA GLN A 92 5.45 -11.42 6.69
C GLN A 92 5.40 -12.33 7.93
N SER A 93 5.07 -13.60 7.71
CA SER A 93 4.88 -14.59 8.78
C SER A 93 6.09 -14.71 9.70
N LYS A 94 7.30 -14.84 9.14
CA LYS A 94 8.53 -14.95 9.92
C LYS A 94 8.82 -13.68 10.72
N TYR A 95 8.63 -12.51 10.09
CA TYR A 95 8.84 -11.21 10.70
C TYR A 95 7.91 -11.02 11.90
N VAL A 96 6.60 -11.21 11.71
CA VAL A 96 5.60 -11.03 12.78
C VAL A 96 5.86 -11.95 13.97
N ARG A 97 6.23 -13.22 13.72
CA ARG A 97 6.55 -14.16 14.80
C ARG A 97 7.78 -13.77 15.60
N ALA A 98 8.73 -13.08 15.02
CA ALA A 98 9.96 -12.63 15.68
C ALA A 98 9.79 -11.39 16.58
N ILE A 99 8.68 -10.65 16.48
CA ILE A 99 8.43 -9.47 17.31
C ILE A 99 8.22 -9.90 18.77
N ASN A 100 8.94 -9.25 19.71
CA ASN A 100 8.80 -9.53 21.12
C ASN A 100 7.71 -8.65 21.78
N PRO A 101 6.95 -9.20 22.75
CA PRO A 101 6.00 -8.42 23.51
C PRO A 101 6.70 -7.54 24.54
N ILE A 102 6.05 -6.44 24.92
CA ILE A 102 6.47 -5.61 26.07
C ILE A 102 6.32 -6.42 27.36
N GLN A 103 7.37 -6.45 28.17
CA GLN A 103 7.36 -7.14 29.47
C GLN A 103 6.76 -6.23 30.53
N ILE A 104 5.51 -6.50 30.92
CA ILE A 104 4.78 -5.72 31.93
C ILE A 104 4.79 -6.50 33.24
N LYS A 105 5.39 -5.91 34.28
CA LYS A 105 5.43 -6.52 35.62
C LYS A 105 4.02 -6.77 36.17
N PRO A 106 3.79 -7.88 36.93
CA PRO A 106 2.45 -8.21 37.43
C PRO A 106 1.81 -7.10 38.29
N GLU A 107 2.63 -6.38 39.08
CA GLU A 107 2.17 -5.25 39.91
C GLU A 107 1.68 -4.09 39.04
N ARG A 108 2.37 -3.80 37.92
CA ARG A 108 1.98 -2.75 36.98
C ARG A 108 0.65 -3.06 36.29
N LYS A 109 0.40 -4.33 35.96
CA LYS A 109 -0.87 -4.75 35.36
C LYS A 109 -2.11 -4.51 36.23
N LYS A 110 -1.93 -4.35 37.55
CA LYS A 110 -3.03 -4.02 38.49
C LYS A 110 -3.42 -2.54 38.45
N SER A 111 -2.57 -1.67 37.86
CA SER A 111 -2.73 -0.22 37.85
C SER A 111 -2.83 0.29 36.40
N THR A 112 -3.87 -0.14 35.70
CA THR A 112 -4.05 0.10 34.24
C THR A 112 -4.07 1.58 33.86
N ASP A 113 -4.61 2.45 34.73
CA ASP A 113 -4.74 3.89 34.50
C ASP A 113 -3.45 4.67 34.82
N SER A 114 -2.45 4.01 35.40
CA SER A 114 -1.18 4.66 35.74
C SER A 114 -0.44 5.07 34.46
N PRO A 115 0.13 6.28 34.41
CA PRO A 115 0.98 6.70 33.29
C PRO A 115 2.16 5.75 33.11
N VAL A 116 2.57 5.56 31.85
CA VAL A 116 3.78 4.78 31.54
C VAL A 116 5.04 5.56 31.92
N THR A 117 6.10 4.83 32.29
CA THR A 117 7.45 5.41 32.40
C THR A 117 8.00 5.75 31.03
N GLU A 118 9.13 6.47 30.95
CA GLU A 118 9.72 6.77 29.65
C GLU A 118 10.30 5.51 28.98
N GLU A 119 10.83 4.57 29.75
CA GLU A 119 11.30 3.28 29.24
C GLU A 119 10.13 2.47 28.66
N GLU A 120 9.01 2.36 29.39
CA GLU A 120 7.79 1.69 28.93
C GLU A 120 7.23 2.35 27.66
N ARG A 121 7.33 3.68 27.56
CA ARG A 121 6.92 4.44 26.36
C ARG A 121 7.81 4.14 25.17
N GLN A 122 9.11 4.00 25.37
CA GLN A 122 10.05 3.62 24.30
C GLN A 122 9.79 2.19 23.81
N GLU A 123 9.53 1.25 24.73
CA GLU A 123 9.13 -0.12 24.37
C GLU A 123 7.82 -0.13 23.57
N LEU A 124 6.83 0.68 23.96
CA LEU A 124 5.58 0.84 23.23
C LEU A 124 5.80 1.39 21.81
N ARG A 125 6.64 2.43 21.67
CA ARG A 125 7.01 2.97 20.34
C ARG A 125 7.69 1.93 19.48
N ALA A 126 8.61 1.14 20.04
CA ALA A 126 9.31 0.09 19.32
C ALA A 126 8.35 -1.01 18.85
N LEU A 127 7.42 -1.44 19.72
CA LEU A 127 6.41 -2.43 19.36
C LEU A 127 5.47 -1.93 18.26
N ILE A 128 4.95 -0.70 18.40
CA ILE A 128 4.07 -0.08 17.39
C ILE A 128 4.82 0.07 16.08
N GLY A 129 6.09 0.52 16.09
CA GLY A 129 6.91 0.65 14.88
C GLY A 129 7.13 -0.69 14.17
N SER A 130 7.40 -1.75 14.92
CA SER A 130 7.53 -3.10 14.38
C SER A 130 6.24 -3.61 13.75
N LEU A 131 5.10 -3.42 14.40
CA LEU A 131 3.79 -3.81 13.87
C LEU A 131 3.39 -2.93 12.68
N GLN A 132 3.76 -1.64 12.68
CA GLN A 132 3.49 -0.71 11.59
C GLN A 132 4.16 -1.16 10.29
N TYR A 133 5.38 -1.72 10.37
CA TYR A 133 6.05 -2.28 9.20
C TYR A 133 5.23 -3.40 8.54
N SER A 134 4.65 -4.30 9.34
CA SER A 134 3.75 -5.33 8.80
C SER A 134 2.43 -4.74 8.30
N SER A 135 1.87 -3.76 9.03
CA SER A 135 0.60 -3.14 8.68
C SER A 135 0.62 -2.49 7.31
N VAL A 136 1.69 -1.78 6.97
CA VAL A 136 1.79 -1.06 5.68
C VAL A 136 2.13 -1.96 4.49
N HIS A 137 2.61 -3.19 4.73
CA HIS A 137 3.05 -4.07 3.63
C HIS A 137 2.13 -5.27 3.40
N THR A 138 1.64 -5.92 4.46
CA THR A 138 0.90 -7.19 4.32
C THR A 138 -0.28 -7.36 5.28
N ARG A 139 -0.45 -6.48 6.27
CA ARG A 139 -1.44 -6.62 7.34
C ARG A 139 -2.33 -5.38 7.48
N PRO A 140 -3.19 -5.08 6.47
CA PRO A 140 -4.14 -3.96 6.52
C PRO A 140 -5.09 -4.02 7.73
N ASP A 141 -5.40 -5.19 8.21
CA ASP A 141 -6.23 -5.46 9.38
C ASP A 141 -5.73 -4.80 10.67
N LEU A 142 -4.43 -4.55 10.78
CA LEU A 142 -3.82 -3.90 11.95
C LEU A 142 -3.88 -2.36 11.88
N SER A 143 -4.15 -1.76 10.73
CA SER A 143 -3.97 -0.33 10.49
C SER A 143 -4.77 0.56 11.44
N SER A 144 -6.04 0.26 11.67
CA SER A 144 -6.92 1.04 12.56
C SER A 144 -6.45 0.96 14.02
N ARG A 145 -6.14 -0.25 14.49
CA ARG A 145 -5.67 -0.47 15.86
C ARG A 145 -4.35 0.26 16.14
N LEU A 146 -3.41 0.18 15.19
CA LEU A 146 -2.11 0.85 15.32
C LEU A 146 -2.24 2.37 15.25
N SER A 147 -3.13 2.91 14.41
CA SER A 147 -3.43 4.34 14.36
C SER A 147 -3.95 4.86 15.71
N ASN A 148 -4.82 4.11 16.37
CA ASN A 148 -5.31 4.44 17.72
C ASN A 148 -4.19 4.41 18.76
N LEU A 149 -3.37 3.36 18.77
CA LEU A 149 -2.23 3.24 19.68
C LEU A 149 -1.22 4.39 19.49
N GLN A 150 -0.88 4.72 18.23
CA GLN A 150 0.02 5.83 17.90
C GLN A 150 -0.53 7.16 18.41
N SER A 151 -1.83 7.40 18.25
CA SER A 151 -2.46 8.66 18.70
C SER A 151 -2.48 8.80 20.23
N SER A 152 -2.33 7.71 20.96
CA SER A 152 -2.37 7.63 22.43
C SER A 152 -0.98 7.67 23.09
N ILE A 153 0.12 7.56 22.35
CA ILE A 153 1.49 7.42 22.90
C ILE A 153 1.85 8.52 23.90
N ASN A 154 1.49 9.77 23.62
CA ASN A 154 1.85 10.89 24.50
C ASN A 154 1.12 10.88 25.86
N LYS A 155 -0.03 10.22 25.93
CA LYS A 155 -0.85 10.05 27.13
C LYS A 155 -1.01 8.57 27.48
N ALA A 156 -0.03 7.75 27.08
CA ALA A 156 -0.11 6.31 27.28
C ALA A 156 -0.17 5.94 28.77
N THR A 157 -0.96 4.94 29.09
CA THR A 157 -1.10 4.30 30.38
C THR A 157 -0.68 2.84 30.28
N VAL A 158 -0.64 2.14 31.40
CA VAL A 158 -0.38 0.68 31.43
C VAL A 158 -1.40 -0.07 30.58
N ASP A 159 -2.65 0.38 30.51
CA ASP A 159 -3.65 -0.18 29.59
C ASP A 159 -3.22 -0.06 28.12
N THR A 160 -2.58 1.04 27.72
CA THR A 160 -2.05 1.21 26.35
C THR A 160 -0.96 0.17 26.03
N LEU A 161 -0.10 -0.19 27.01
CA LEU A 161 0.89 -1.27 26.85
C LEU A 161 0.20 -2.62 26.64
N ILE A 162 -0.85 -2.89 27.43
CA ILE A 162 -1.64 -4.13 27.32
C ILE A 162 -2.29 -4.20 25.94
N GLN A 163 -2.90 -3.12 25.48
CA GLN A 163 -3.50 -3.03 24.13
C GLN A 163 -2.45 -3.25 23.03
N GLY A 164 -1.22 -2.72 23.19
CA GLY A 164 -0.10 -2.98 22.29
C GLY A 164 0.24 -4.47 22.20
N ASN A 165 0.36 -5.12 23.35
CA ASN A 165 0.60 -6.57 23.41
C ASN A 165 -0.56 -7.41 22.85
N GLN A 166 -1.80 -6.95 23.02
CA GLN A 166 -2.97 -7.59 22.41
C GLN A 166 -2.93 -7.48 20.88
N ALA A 167 -2.52 -6.32 20.33
CA ALA A 167 -2.33 -6.15 18.90
C ALA A 167 -1.25 -7.11 18.35
N LEU A 168 -0.14 -7.28 19.08
CA LEU A 168 0.90 -8.24 18.72
C LEU A 168 0.38 -9.69 18.82
N HIS A 169 -0.37 -10.02 19.86
CA HIS A 169 -0.95 -11.36 20.01
C HIS A 169 -1.86 -11.71 18.82
N GLU A 170 -2.71 -10.79 18.41
CA GLU A 170 -3.59 -10.96 17.24
C GLU A 170 -2.79 -11.07 15.94
N ALA A 171 -1.77 -10.22 15.75
CA ALA A 171 -0.87 -10.31 14.62
C ALA A 171 -0.19 -11.68 14.54
N LYS A 172 0.27 -12.22 15.67
CA LYS A 172 0.88 -13.56 15.77
C LYS A 172 -0.12 -14.69 15.56
N LYS A 173 -1.33 -14.56 16.09
CA LYS A 173 -2.40 -15.55 15.89
C LYS A 173 -2.72 -15.77 14.43
N TYR A 174 -2.71 -14.70 13.65
CA TYR A 174 -2.99 -14.70 12.21
C TYR A 174 -1.73 -14.35 11.38
N HIS A 175 -0.57 -14.89 11.80
CA HIS A 175 0.72 -14.57 11.17
C HIS A 175 0.81 -15.03 9.71
N ASP A 176 0.02 -16.00 9.30
CA ASP A 176 -0.03 -16.60 7.96
C ASP A 176 -0.97 -15.87 7.00
N THR A 177 -1.60 -14.77 7.46
CA THR A 177 -2.40 -13.90 6.59
C THR A 177 -1.59 -13.43 5.39
N THR A 178 -2.18 -13.55 4.21
CA THR A 178 -1.52 -13.32 2.93
C THR A 178 -2.29 -12.30 2.11
N ILE A 179 -1.61 -11.29 1.61
CA ILE A 179 -2.11 -10.41 0.54
C ILE A 179 -1.95 -11.15 -0.78
N LYS A 180 -3.02 -11.13 -1.59
CA LYS A 180 -3.02 -11.72 -2.94
C LYS A 180 -3.09 -10.61 -3.97
N ILE A 181 -2.10 -10.57 -4.86
CA ILE A 181 -2.11 -9.75 -6.06
C ILE A 181 -2.52 -10.63 -7.22
N GLN A 182 -3.68 -10.35 -7.80
CA GLN A 182 -4.26 -11.12 -8.89
C GLN A 182 -3.54 -10.83 -10.21
N SER A 183 -3.47 -11.83 -11.08
CA SER A 183 -3.03 -11.65 -12.46
C SER A 183 -4.19 -11.11 -13.28
N ILE A 184 -4.21 -9.80 -13.52
CA ILE A 184 -5.26 -9.12 -14.28
C ILE A 184 -4.63 -8.55 -15.55
N PRO A 185 -5.16 -8.84 -16.75
CA PRO A 185 -4.70 -8.20 -17.98
C PRO A 185 -4.76 -6.68 -17.86
N VAL A 186 -3.75 -5.99 -18.35
CA VAL A 186 -3.64 -4.52 -18.25
C VAL A 186 -4.88 -3.80 -18.82
N THR A 187 -5.42 -4.30 -19.93
CA THR A 187 -6.64 -3.76 -20.57
C THR A 187 -7.91 -3.93 -19.74
N ASP A 188 -7.90 -4.88 -18.83
CA ASP A 188 -9.05 -5.25 -18.00
C ASP A 188 -8.93 -4.75 -16.56
N PHE A 189 -7.79 -4.12 -16.24
CA PHE A 189 -7.50 -3.59 -14.91
C PHE A 189 -8.33 -2.34 -14.60
N ARG A 190 -8.87 -2.29 -13.37
CA ARG A 190 -9.57 -1.14 -12.80
C ARG A 190 -9.10 -0.87 -11.38
N PHE A 191 -9.02 0.39 -11.02
CA PHE A 191 -8.88 0.79 -9.62
C PHE A 191 -10.25 0.82 -8.94
N LEU A 192 -10.29 0.30 -7.72
CA LEU A 192 -11.43 0.36 -6.82
C LEU A 192 -10.97 0.95 -5.49
N ALA A 193 -11.62 2.01 -5.02
CA ALA A 193 -11.22 2.71 -3.81
C ALA A 193 -12.40 2.87 -2.84
N PHE A 194 -12.12 2.67 -1.54
CA PHE A 194 -13.07 2.89 -0.46
C PHE A 194 -12.49 3.85 0.56
N SER A 195 -13.34 4.71 1.07
CA SER A 195 -13.04 5.58 2.20
C SER A 195 -14.06 5.38 3.31
N ASP A 196 -13.61 5.54 4.54
CA ASP A 196 -14.44 5.53 5.73
C ASP A 196 -13.85 6.49 6.77
N ALA A 197 -14.67 7.06 7.63
CA ALA A 197 -14.20 7.91 8.72
C ALA A 197 -14.86 7.55 10.04
N SER A 198 -14.07 7.47 11.10
CA SER A 198 -14.60 7.44 12.44
C SER A 198 -14.59 8.85 13.04
N PHE A 199 -15.78 9.36 13.41
CA PHE A 199 -15.89 10.63 14.10
C PHE A 199 -15.59 10.48 15.59
N ALA A 200 -14.97 11.51 16.17
CA ALA A 200 -14.61 11.53 17.59
C ALA A 200 -15.81 11.21 18.51
N SER A 201 -15.57 10.42 19.53
CA SER A 201 -16.54 10.04 20.56
C SER A 201 -16.07 10.48 21.95
N LYS A 202 -16.93 10.31 22.97
CA LYS A 202 -16.53 10.56 24.37
C LYS A 202 -15.36 9.71 24.83
N THR A 203 -15.26 8.49 24.32
CA THR A 203 -14.20 7.52 24.66
C THR A 203 -12.97 7.66 23.76
N ASN A 204 -13.11 8.14 22.53
CA ASN A 204 -12.03 8.44 21.64
C ASN A 204 -12.17 9.85 21.04
N PRO A 205 -11.45 10.85 21.58
CA PRO A 205 -11.57 12.23 21.14
C PRO A 205 -10.94 12.50 19.76
N ASN A 206 -10.34 11.49 19.13
CA ASN A 206 -9.71 11.61 17.83
C ASN A 206 -10.61 11.07 16.73
N SER A 207 -10.79 11.83 15.65
CA SER A 207 -11.35 11.34 14.41
C SER A 207 -10.26 10.69 13.56
N HIS A 208 -10.58 9.59 12.87
CA HIS A 208 -9.65 8.88 11.99
C HIS A 208 -10.25 8.73 10.60
N THR A 209 -9.41 8.70 9.60
CA THR A 209 -9.73 8.33 8.23
C THR A 209 -9.17 6.94 7.95
N GLY A 210 -9.96 6.10 7.30
CA GLY A 210 -9.58 4.81 6.75
C GLY A 210 -9.68 4.83 5.23
N MET A 211 -8.76 4.16 4.55
CA MET A 211 -8.79 3.98 3.11
C MET A 211 -8.29 2.62 2.70
N ILE A 212 -8.82 2.13 1.58
CA ILE A 212 -8.24 1.01 0.85
C ILE A 212 -8.41 1.25 -0.66
N ILE A 213 -7.34 1.07 -1.41
CA ILE A 213 -7.32 1.12 -2.88
C ILE A 213 -6.90 -0.25 -3.38
N MET A 214 -7.66 -0.79 -4.30
CA MET A 214 -7.49 -2.14 -4.85
C MET A 214 -7.45 -2.10 -6.36
N GLY A 215 -6.78 -3.09 -6.96
CA GLY A 215 -6.93 -3.44 -8.36
C GLY A 215 -7.97 -4.54 -8.52
N THR A 216 -8.78 -4.47 -9.58
CA THR A 216 -9.80 -5.47 -9.89
C THR A 216 -10.02 -5.58 -11.40
N HIS A 217 -10.80 -6.56 -11.84
CA HIS A 217 -11.17 -6.75 -13.24
C HIS A 217 -12.35 -5.85 -13.64
N LYS A 218 -12.38 -5.35 -14.88
CA LYS A 218 -13.43 -4.47 -15.42
C LYS A 218 -14.85 -5.02 -15.30
N ASP A 219 -15.04 -6.33 -15.16
CA ASP A 219 -16.36 -6.94 -15.01
C ASP A 219 -17.07 -6.54 -13.71
N ILE A 220 -16.36 -5.95 -12.75
CA ILE A 220 -16.96 -5.32 -11.56
C ILE A 220 -18.00 -4.26 -11.94
N GLU A 221 -17.81 -3.57 -13.07
CA GLU A 221 -18.73 -2.56 -13.60
C GLU A 221 -20.08 -3.14 -14.04
N LYS A 222 -20.11 -4.44 -14.30
CA LYS A 222 -21.33 -5.19 -14.64
C LYS A 222 -22.01 -5.81 -13.42
N SER A 223 -21.62 -5.39 -12.20
CA SER A 223 -22.07 -5.98 -10.93
C SER A 223 -21.73 -7.47 -10.79
N ILE A 224 -20.68 -7.93 -11.49
CA ILE A 224 -20.15 -9.27 -11.36
C ILE A 224 -19.12 -9.28 -10.24
N SER A 225 -19.18 -10.26 -9.35
CA SER A 225 -18.17 -10.46 -8.31
C SER A 225 -16.81 -10.74 -8.93
N CYS A 226 -15.81 -9.91 -8.63
CA CYS A 226 -14.46 -10.04 -9.14
C CYS A 226 -13.45 -10.14 -7.99
N PRO A 227 -12.36 -10.92 -8.17
CA PRO A 227 -11.26 -10.91 -7.21
C PRO A 227 -10.59 -9.53 -7.18
N VAL A 228 -10.10 -9.16 -6.00
CA VAL A 228 -9.42 -7.87 -5.77
C VAL A 228 -7.98 -8.07 -5.34
N SER A 229 -7.14 -7.11 -5.65
CA SER A 229 -5.74 -7.01 -5.24
C SER A 229 -5.55 -5.75 -4.40
N PRO A 230 -5.40 -5.84 -3.07
CA PRO A 230 -5.07 -4.67 -2.26
C PRO A 230 -3.75 -4.05 -2.72
N LEU A 231 -3.74 -2.75 -3.02
CA LEU A 231 -2.58 -2.02 -3.54
C LEU A 231 -2.09 -0.95 -2.58
N ALA A 232 -3.02 -0.24 -1.93
CA ALA A 232 -2.71 0.75 -0.90
C ALA A 232 -3.83 0.78 0.15
N TRP A 233 -3.45 0.97 1.39
CA TRP A 233 -4.39 1.09 2.51
C TRP A 233 -3.77 1.88 3.64
N GLY A 234 -4.61 2.34 4.54
CA GLY A 234 -4.14 3.00 5.74
C GLY A 234 -5.26 3.52 6.61
N CYS A 235 -4.91 3.79 7.86
CA CYS A 235 -5.73 4.50 8.79
C CYS A 235 -4.89 5.58 9.47
N LYS A 236 -5.40 6.83 9.50
CA LYS A 236 -4.67 7.97 10.07
C LYS A 236 -5.61 8.83 10.90
N LYS A 237 -5.09 9.37 12.00
CA LYS A 237 -5.78 10.42 12.74
C LYS A 237 -5.97 11.66 11.84
N ILE A 238 -7.17 12.21 11.82
CA ILE A 238 -7.46 13.49 11.15
C ILE A 238 -6.80 14.59 11.97
N GLN A 239 -5.88 15.34 11.34
CA GLN A 239 -5.09 16.40 12.01
C GLN A 239 -5.90 17.69 12.21
N ARG A 240 -6.95 17.89 11.42
CA ARG A 240 -7.83 19.05 11.52
C ARG A 240 -8.97 18.77 12.48
N VAL A 241 -9.46 19.81 13.16
CA VAL A 241 -10.70 19.70 13.93
C VAL A 241 -11.85 19.57 12.93
N VAL A 242 -12.60 18.50 13.04
CA VAL A 242 -13.84 18.26 12.31
C VAL A 242 -15.03 18.36 13.27
N THR A 243 -16.08 19.04 12.84
CA THR A 243 -17.20 19.36 13.70
C THR A 243 -18.44 18.49 13.45
N SER A 244 -18.38 17.62 12.45
CA SER A 244 -19.47 16.71 12.10
C SER A 244 -18.94 15.42 11.48
N THR A 245 -19.76 14.38 11.46
CA THR A 245 -19.51 13.13 10.75
C THR A 245 -19.29 13.40 9.27
N LEU A 246 -20.14 14.21 8.65
CA LEU A 246 -20.00 14.58 7.23
C LEU A 246 -18.65 15.25 6.94
N ALA A 247 -18.17 16.14 7.82
CA ALA A 247 -16.86 16.76 7.65
C ALA A 247 -15.71 15.72 7.75
N ALA A 248 -15.83 14.73 8.65
CA ALA A 248 -14.87 13.66 8.76
C ALA A 248 -14.84 12.77 7.49
N GLU A 249 -16.02 12.40 6.99
CA GLU A 249 -16.16 11.63 5.74
C GLU A 249 -15.62 12.39 4.53
N THR A 250 -15.88 13.70 4.44
CA THR A 250 -15.34 14.54 3.36
C THR A 250 -13.81 14.55 3.38
N VAL A 251 -13.19 14.68 4.55
CA VAL A 251 -11.72 14.62 4.70
C VAL A 251 -11.18 13.25 4.30
N SER A 252 -11.88 12.18 4.69
CA SER A 252 -11.49 10.81 4.34
C SER A 252 -11.56 10.59 2.83
N LEU A 253 -12.67 10.93 2.21
CA LEU A 253 -12.84 10.79 0.76
C LEU A 253 -11.79 11.60 -0.01
N ASN A 254 -11.56 12.86 0.36
CA ASN A 254 -10.54 13.68 -0.28
C ASN A 254 -9.13 13.03 -0.21
N SER A 255 -8.78 12.47 0.94
CA SER A 255 -7.50 11.77 1.12
C SER A 255 -7.36 10.55 0.21
N VAL A 256 -8.44 9.80 0.02
CA VAL A 256 -8.49 8.65 -0.89
C VAL A 256 -8.36 9.10 -2.34
N LEU A 257 -9.08 10.16 -2.74
CA LEU A 257 -9.02 10.70 -4.11
C LEU A 257 -7.63 11.21 -4.47
N ASP A 258 -6.95 11.87 -3.53
CA ASP A 258 -5.57 12.32 -3.72
C ASP A 258 -4.62 11.13 -3.95
N GLN A 259 -4.70 10.10 -3.11
CA GLN A 259 -3.89 8.90 -3.22
C GLN A 259 -4.20 8.12 -4.51
N LEU A 260 -5.49 8.00 -4.86
CA LEU A 260 -5.93 7.35 -6.09
C LEU A 260 -5.44 8.10 -7.34
N SER A 261 -5.51 9.43 -7.33
CA SER A 261 -5.01 10.28 -8.41
C SER A 261 -3.50 10.07 -8.64
N TRP A 262 -2.73 10.01 -7.54
CA TRP A 262 -1.32 9.69 -7.60
C TRP A 262 -1.07 8.30 -8.20
N MET A 263 -1.77 7.26 -7.74
CA MET A 263 -1.62 5.89 -8.25
C MET A 263 -2.00 5.79 -9.73
N ARG A 264 -3.06 6.49 -10.17
CA ARG A 264 -3.46 6.55 -11.57
C ARG A 264 -2.39 7.20 -12.44
N LEU A 265 -1.78 8.28 -11.96
CA LEU A 265 -0.69 8.96 -12.67
C LEU A 265 0.55 8.06 -12.80
N CYS A 266 0.93 7.37 -11.73
CA CYS A 266 2.03 6.39 -11.76
C CYS A 266 1.72 5.23 -12.72
N TRP A 267 0.50 4.70 -12.69
CA TRP A 267 0.06 3.62 -13.56
C TRP A 267 0.06 4.04 -15.04
N ALA A 268 -0.49 5.22 -15.34
CA ALA A 268 -0.48 5.77 -16.69
C ALA A 268 0.95 5.94 -17.22
N TRP A 269 1.87 6.42 -16.37
CA TRP A 269 3.28 6.53 -16.74
C TRP A 269 3.94 5.17 -16.98
N LEU A 270 3.64 4.15 -16.18
CA LEU A 270 4.13 2.79 -16.43
C LEU A 270 3.69 2.28 -17.82
N LEU A 271 2.49 2.61 -18.25
CA LEU A 271 1.95 2.21 -19.56
C LEU A 271 2.48 3.09 -20.68
N ASP A 272 2.65 4.38 -20.46
CA ASP A 272 3.17 5.35 -21.42
C ASP A 272 4.12 6.35 -20.74
N THR A 273 5.43 6.16 -20.93
CA THR A 273 6.46 7.03 -20.34
C THR A 273 6.52 8.43 -20.94
N SER A 274 5.77 8.71 -21.99
CA SER A 274 5.70 10.02 -22.65
C SER A 274 4.69 10.99 -22.03
N ILE A 275 3.85 10.53 -21.10
CA ILE A 275 2.85 11.39 -20.46
C ILE A 275 3.48 12.60 -19.74
N ASN A 276 2.79 13.72 -19.78
CA ASN A 276 3.24 14.95 -19.11
C ASN A 276 2.95 14.92 -17.60
N TRP A 277 3.75 14.17 -16.86
CA TRP A 277 3.63 14.04 -15.40
C TRP A 277 3.89 15.36 -14.64
N LYS A 278 4.55 16.35 -15.27
CA LYS A 278 4.79 17.68 -14.68
C LYS A 278 3.53 18.55 -14.60
N GLN A 279 2.50 18.17 -15.34
CA GLN A 279 1.18 18.82 -15.31
C GLN A 279 0.09 17.82 -14.92
N PRO A 280 0.13 17.32 -13.68
CA PRO A 280 -0.73 16.21 -13.24
C PRO A 280 -2.22 16.54 -13.38
N SER A 281 -2.64 17.79 -13.10
CA SER A 281 -4.04 18.21 -13.24
C SER A 281 -4.56 18.11 -14.67
N THR A 282 -3.74 18.41 -15.68
CA THR A 282 -4.10 18.28 -17.09
C THR A 282 -4.11 16.82 -17.50
N THR A 283 -3.07 16.07 -17.14
CA THR A 283 -2.96 14.63 -17.46
C THR A 283 -4.11 13.84 -16.83
N LEU A 284 -4.41 14.07 -15.54
CA LEU A 284 -5.51 13.39 -14.85
C LEU A 284 -6.89 13.70 -15.43
N LYS A 285 -7.10 14.90 -16.00
CA LYS A 285 -8.35 15.25 -16.71
C LYS A 285 -8.53 14.46 -18.00
N THR A 286 -7.45 14.08 -18.65
CA THR A 286 -7.50 13.25 -19.87
C THR A 286 -7.60 11.76 -19.54
N LEU A 287 -7.28 11.35 -18.31
CA LEU A 287 -7.49 9.99 -17.84
C LEU A 287 -8.96 9.83 -17.40
N PRO A 288 -9.68 8.85 -17.93
CA PRO A 288 -11.08 8.65 -17.56
C PRO A 288 -11.24 8.49 -16.06
N THR A 289 -12.14 9.25 -15.47
CA THR A 289 -12.51 9.16 -14.06
C THR A 289 -13.99 8.89 -14.01
N THR A 290 -14.38 7.84 -13.31
CA THR A 290 -15.78 7.56 -13.08
C THR A 290 -16.09 7.52 -11.61
N PHE A 291 -16.98 8.40 -11.18
CA PHE A 291 -17.75 8.20 -9.98
C PHE A 291 -18.96 7.38 -10.41
N SER A 292 -19.08 6.15 -9.98
CA SER A 292 -20.19 5.33 -10.39
C SER A 292 -21.20 5.15 -9.29
N THR A 293 -22.39 5.64 -9.59
CA THR A 293 -23.61 4.94 -9.24
C THR A 293 -24.01 4.12 -10.45
N ALA A 294 -23.81 2.82 -10.39
CA ALA A 294 -24.48 1.77 -11.17
C ALA A 294 -24.41 1.73 -12.71
N THR A 295 -23.97 2.73 -13.45
CA THR A 295 -23.97 2.64 -14.93
C THR A 295 -22.81 3.39 -15.57
N TYR A 296 -21.71 2.68 -15.83
CA TYR A 296 -20.66 3.24 -16.67
C TYR A 296 -19.96 2.22 -17.57
N LYS A 297 -19.68 2.63 -18.82
CA LYS A 297 -18.88 1.86 -19.79
C LYS A 297 -17.46 2.42 -19.79
N ALA A 298 -16.56 1.73 -19.13
CA ALA A 298 -15.16 2.06 -19.12
C ALA A 298 -14.42 1.51 -20.37
N GLN A 299 -13.58 2.31 -20.98
CA GLN A 299 -12.77 1.92 -22.14
C GLN A 299 -11.26 2.04 -21.91
N ASN A 300 -10.81 2.48 -20.72
CA ASN A 300 -9.40 2.79 -20.48
C ASN A 300 -8.89 2.13 -19.19
N PRO A 301 -7.70 1.50 -19.18
CA PRO A 301 -7.12 0.81 -18.02
C PRO A 301 -6.76 1.72 -16.82
N THR A 302 -6.84 3.04 -16.98
CA THR A 302 -6.63 4.00 -15.87
C THR A 302 -7.92 4.37 -15.13
N GLU A 303 -9.03 3.78 -15.49
CA GLU A 303 -10.32 4.06 -14.85
C GLU A 303 -10.38 3.56 -13.41
N CYS A 304 -11.17 4.24 -12.59
CA CYS A 304 -11.29 3.94 -11.17
C CYS A 304 -12.75 4.07 -10.70
N ILE A 305 -13.07 3.30 -9.67
CA ILE A 305 -14.34 3.36 -8.96
C ILE A 305 -14.03 3.77 -7.52
N THR A 306 -14.73 4.79 -7.02
CA THR A 306 -14.65 5.21 -5.63
C THR A 306 -15.99 4.98 -4.96
N ALA A 307 -15.99 4.38 -3.77
CA ALA A 307 -17.18 4.12 -3.00
C ALA A 307 -17.07 4.72 -1.59
N THR A 308 -18.19 5.24 -1.12
CA THR A 308 -18.39 5.69 0.26
C THR A 308 -19.76 5.21 0.75
N ASP A 309 -19.88 4.91 2.02
CA ASP A 309 -21.14 4.56 2.67
C ASP A 309 -21.89 5.80 3.19
N CYS A 310 -21.24 6.96 3.15
CA CYS A 310 -21.82 8.23 3.58
C CYS A 310 -22.81 8.76 2.53
N LYS A 311 -24.11 8.49 2.71
CA LYS A 311 -25.17 8.95 1.80
C LYS A 311 -25.16 10.47 1.60
N SER A 312 -24.97 11.23 2.68
CA SER A 312 -24.95 12.71 2.61
C SER A 312 -23.80 13.25 1.77
N LEU A 313 -22.66 12.57 1.77
CA LEU A 313 -21.51 12.92 0.93
C LEU A 313 -21.77 12.52 -0.52
N PHE A 314 -22.37 11.34 -0.72
CA PHE A 314 -22.75 10.84 -2.04
C PHE A 314 -23.72 11.77 -2.77
N ASP A 315 -24.70 12.32 -2.06
CA ASP A 315 -25.72 13.25 -2.60
C ASP A 315 -25.12 14.64 -2.97
N LEU A 316 -23.88 14.95 -2.54
CA LEU A 316 -23.18 16.22 -2.80
C LEU A 316 -22.17 16.16 -3.95
N VAL A 317 -21.78 14.97 -4.43
CA VAL A 317 -20.79 14.75 -5.50
C VAL A 317 -21.46 14.38 -6.81
#